data_aa4d17d84739f082ce99f328c2c3984a
#
_entry.id   aa4d17d84739f082ce99f328c2c3984a
#
_cell.length_a   1.000
_cell.length_b   1.000
_cell.length_c   1.000
_cell.angle_alpha   90.00
_cell.angle_beta   90.00
_cell.angle_gamma   90.00
#
_symmetry.space_group_name_H-M   'P 1'
#
loop_
_entity.id
_entity.type
_entity.pdbx_description
1 polymer ?
#
loop_
_entity_poly.entity_id
_entity_poly.type
_entity_poly.pdbx_seq_one_letter_code
_entity_poly.pdbx_strand_id
1 'polypeptide(L)'
;MKVTEGKKIYFASDNHLGIPDSRSSLIREKKFVKWLDTIKVDAHSIYLLGDLFDFWFEYKTVVPKGFTRVLGKIAEITDSGIPIYFFTGNHDMWVRDYFQLELGVKVITEPQQFEINEKSFFIGHGDGLGPGDTSYKLMKKFITGNRFFK
;
A
#
# COMPACT_ATOMS: atom_id res chain seq x y z
N MET A 1 12.33 11.58 10.47
CA MET A 1 13.08 11.92 9.22
C MET A 1 12.95 13.39 8.89
N LYS A 2 13.93 13.96 8.16
CA LYS A 2 13.89 15.34 7.66
C LYS A 2 13.55 15.32 6.17
N VAL A 3 12.50 16.04 5.78
CA VAL A 3 12.11 16.18 4.37
C VAL A 3 12.98 17.25 3.74
N THR A 4 13.58 16.92 2.60
CA THR A 4 14.41 17.87 1.84
C THR A 4 13.57 19.06 1.37
N GLU A 5 14.14 20.25 1.39
CA GLU A 5 13.47 21.46 0.91
C GLU A 5 12.99 21.29 -0.55
N GLY A 6 11.77 21.72 -0.83
CA GLY A 6 11.12 21.56 -2.14
C GLY A 6 10.53 20.16 -2.38
N LYS A 7 10.81 19.17 -1.51
CA LYS A 7 10.24 17.83 -1.60
C LYS A 7 8.99 17.70 -0.72
N LYS A 8 8.13 16.74 -1.09
CA LYS A 8 6.85 16.46 -0.43
C LYS A 8 6.71 15.00 -0.06
N ILE A 9 5.91 14.72 0.95
CA ILE A 9 5.43 13.37 1.26
C ILE A 9 4.00 13.26 0.73
N TYR A 10 3.73 12.21 -0.02
CA TYR A 10 2.42 11.95 -0.60
C TYR A 10 1.77 10.76 0.07
N PHE A 11 0.46 10.85 0.24
CA PHE A 11 -0.37 9.80 0.82
C PHE A 11 -1.52 9.46 -0.13
N ALA A 12 -1.82 8.18 -0.26
CA ALA A 12 -2.99 7.68 -0.97
C ALA A 12 -3.53 6.44 -0.25
N SER A 13 -4.86 6.24 -0.29
CA SER A 13 -5.52 5.05 0.23
C SER A 13 -6.78 4.72 -0.59
N ASP A 14 -7.37 3.55 -0.33
CA ASP A 14 -8.71 3.17 -0.79
C ASP A 14 -8.92 3.27 -2.31
N ASN A 15 -7.94 2.85 -3.08
CA ASN A 15 -8.04 2.82 -4.53
C ASN A 15 -8.94 1.68 -5.04
N HIS A 16 -9.04 0.58 -4.31
CA HIS A 16 -9.84 -0.60 -4.62
C HIS A 16 -9.77 -1.00 -6.09
N LEU A 17 -8.53 -1.19 -6.58
CA LEU A 17 -8.32 -1.69 -7.92
C LEU A 17 -8.83 -3.13 -8.02
N GLY A 18 -9.64 -3.44 -9.03
CA GLY A 18 -10.27 -4.73 -9.22
C GLY A 18 -11.78 -4.67 -9.34
N ILE A 19 -12.44 -3.72 -8.71
CA ILE A 19 -13.91 -3.57 -8.71
C ILE A 19 -14.38 -2.31 -9.43
N PRO A 20 -15.68 -2.20 -9.79
CA PRO A 20 -16.69 -3.28 -9.79
C PRO A 20 -16.49 -4.27 -10.93
N ASP A 21 -15.71 -3.91 -11.93
CA ASP A 21 -15.38 -4.70 -13.11
C ASP A 21 -13.99 -4.30 -13.65
N SER A 22 -13.43 -5.12 -14.53
CA SER A 22 -12.09 -4.94 -15.06
C SER A 22 -11.93 -3.65 -15.88
N ARG A 23 -12.98 -3.18 -16.58
CA ARG A 23 -12.93 -1.95 -17.38
C ARG A 23 -12.86 -0.72 -16.49
N SER A 24 -13.74 -0.64 -15.51
CA SER A 24 -13.78 0.46 -14.52
C SER A 24 -12.51 0.51 -13.70
N SER A 25 -12.02 -0.66 -13.27
CA SER A 25 -10.76 -0.81 -12.57
C SER A 25 -9.57 -0.31 -13.41
N LEU A 26 -9.50 -0.68 -14.69
CA LEU A 26 -8.44 -0.23 -15.59
C LEU A 26 -8.42 1.30 -15.76
N ILE A 27 -9.60 1.93 -15.82
CA ILE A 27 -9.70 3.40 -15.91
C ILE A 27 -9.13 4.03 -14.63
N ARG A 28 -9.45 3.48 -13.45
CA ARG A 28 -8.95 3.94 -12.15
C ARG A 28 -7.45 3.72 -12.04
N GLU A 29 -6.96 2.54 -12.40
CA GLU A 29 -5.54 2.22 -12.47
C GLU A 29 -4.75 3.25 -13.29
N LYS A 30 -5.23 3.57 -14.50
CA LYS A 30 -4.60 4.58 -15.36
C LYS A 30 -4.58 5.98 -14.72
N LYS A 31 -5.65 6.37 -14.02
CA LYS A 31 -5.70 7.65 -13.30
C LYS A 31 -4.70 7.67 -12.16
N PHE A 32 -4.59 6.58 -11.40
CA PHE A 32 -3.65 6.46 -10.31
C PHE A 32 -2.20 6.47 -10.80
N VAL A 33 -1.90 5.76 -11.88
CA VAL A 33 -0.57 5.80 -12.53
C VAL A 33 -0.21 7.22 -12.98
N LYS A 34 -1.16 7.95 -13.58
CA LYS A 34 -0.95 9.35 -13.96
C LYS A 34 -0.68 10.25 -12.74
N TRP A 35 -1.38 10.02 -11.64
CA TRP A 35 -1.11 10.73 -10.38
C TRP A 35 0.30 10.43 -9.87
N LEU A 36 0.72 9.16 -9.86
CA LEU A 36 2.09 8.76 -9.50
C LEU A 36 3.15 9.45 -10.38
N ASP A 37 2.91 9.55 -11.70
CA ASP A 37 3.79 10.29 -12.60
C ASP A 37 3.88 11.79 -12.27
N THR A 38 2.77 12.37 -11.83
CA THR A 38 2.75 13.79 -11.45
C THR A 38 3.55 14.04 -10.18
N ILE A 39 3.39 13.19 -9.16
CA ILE A 39 3.99 13.43 -7.85
C ILE A 39 5.46 12.99 -7.75
N LYS A 40 5.91 12.03 -8.58
CA LYS A 40 7.30 11.53 -8.51
C LYS A 40 8.36 12.63 -8.72
N VAL A 41 8.02 13.74 -9.35
CA VAL A 41 8.97 14.83 -9.64
C VAL A 41 9.48 15.54 -8.39
N ASP A 42 8.63 15.64 -7.36
CA ASP A 42 8.95 16.31 -6.10
C ASP A 42 8.69 15.43 -4.85
N ALA A 43 8.41 14.16 -5.05
CA ALA A 43 8.25 13.24 -3.94
C ALA A 43 9.56 13.05 -3.16
N HIS A 44 9.47 13.18 -1.83
CA HIS A 44 10.46 12.67 -0.88
C HIS A 44 10.19 11.21 -0.57
N SER A 45 8.94 10.87 -0.39
CA SER A 45 8.43 9.52 -0.15
C SER A 45 6.94 9.45 -0.47
N ILE A 46 6.44 8.24 -0.74
CA ILE A 46 5.04 7.98 -1.03
C ILE A 46 4.53 6.93 -0.04
N TYR A 47 3.39 7.17 0.57
CA TYR A 47 2.71 6.28 1.50
C TYR A 47 1.38 5.82 0.89
N LEU A 48 1.29 4.53 0.62
CA LEU A 48 0.06 3.85 0.21
C LEU A 48 -0.55 3.23 1.48
N LEU A 49 -1.68 3.78 1.92
CA LEU A 49 -2.23 3.49 3.24
C LEU A 49 -3.31 2.39 3.23
N GLY A 50 -3.09 1.34 2.47
CA GLY A 50 -3.97 0.17 2.39
C GLY A 50 -5.07 0.30 1.35
N ASP A 51 -5.70 -0.82 1.06
CA ASP A 51 -6.80 -0.97 0.11
C ASP A 51 -6.47 -0.41 -1.28
N LEU A 52 -5.20 -0.58 -1.71
CA LEU A 52 -4.80 -0.29 -3.09
C LEU A 52 -5.55 -1.22 -4.05
N PHE A 53 -5.68 -2.47 -3.66
CA PHE A 53 -6.46 -3.48 -4.38
C PHE A 53 -7.71 -3.85 -3.59
N ASP A 54 -8.80 -4.15 -4.31
CA ASP A 54 -10.00 -4.69 -3.68
C ASP A 54 -9.79 -6.11 -3.13
N PHE A 55 -8.87 -6.83 -3.72
CA PHE A 55 -8.40 -8.11 -3.22
C PHE A 55 -6.98 -8.38 -3.69
N TRP A 56 -6.09 -8.71 -2.74
CA TRP A 56 -4.73 -9.16 -3.03
C TRP A 56 -4.38 -10.35 -2.16
N PHE A 57 -3.93 -11.42 -2.80
CA PHE A 57 -3.51 -12.65 -2.12
C PHE A 57 -2.28 -13.23 -2.81
N GLU A 58 -1.22 -13.44 -2.06
CA GLU A 58 0.00 -14.08 -2.55
C GLU A 58 0.06 -15.55 -2.14
N TYR A 59 0.31 -16.43 -3.09
CA TYR A 59 0.49 -17.86 -2.83
C TYR A 59 1.76 -18.36 -3.51
N LYS A 60 2.80 -18.63 -2.71
CA LYS A 60 4.12 -19.05 -3.21
C LYS A 60 4.63 -18.07 -4.29
N THR A 61 4.70 -18.52 -5.54
CA THR A 61 5.15 -17.75 -6.70
C THR A 61 4.00 -17.18 -7.53
N VAL A 62 2.77 -17.19 -7.00
CA VAL A 62 1.56 -16.74 -7.71
C VAL A 62 1.00 -15.49 -7.06
N VAL A 63 0.76 -14.47 -7.88
CA VAL A 63 0.09 -13.23 -7.50
C VAL A 63 -1.14 -13.01 -8.38
N PRO A 64 -2.10 -12.17 -7.98
CA PRO A 64 -3.26 -11.82 -8.81
C PRO A 64 -2.83 -11.27 -10.16
N LYS A 65 -3.44 -11.77 -11.22
CA LYS A 65 -3.21 -11.25 -12.57
C LYS A 65 -3.84 -9.87 -12.75
N GLY A 66 -3.22 -9.05 -13.56
CA GLY A 66 -3.65 -7.67 -13.81
C GLY A 66 -2.75 -6.66 -13.11
N PHE A 67 -3.22 -5.43 -13.02
CA PHE A 67 -2.54 -4.34 -12.31
C PHE A 67 -1.11 -4.03 -12.81
N THR A 68 -0.76 -4.51 -13.99
CA THR A 68 0.60 -4.42 -14.55
C THR A 68 1.11 -2.98 -14.63
N ARG A 69 0.22 -2.01 -14.86
CA ARG A 69 0.61 -0.59 -15.01
C ARG A 69 0.98 0.02 -13.66
N VAL A 70 0.14 -0.21 -12.65
CA VAL A 70 0.41 0.34 -11.31
C VAL A 70 1.61 -0.36 -10.67
N LEU A 71 1.73 -1.69 -10.82
CA LEU A 71 2.88 -2.44 -10.31
C LEU A 71 4.18 -1.99 -10.99
N GLY A 72 4.18 -1.89 -12.33
CA GLY A 72 5.34 -1.39 -13.07
C GLY A 72 5.69 0.08 -12.75
N LYS A 73 4.67 0.93 -12.47
CA LYS A 73 4.92 2.31 -12.05
C LYS A 73 5.50 2.40 -10.65
N ILE A 74 5.05 1.56 -9.74
CA ILE A 74 5.63 1.47 -8.39
C ILE A 74 7.10 1.05 -8.48
N ALA A 75 7.42 0.00 -9.25
CA ALA A 75 8.79 -0.44 -9.48
C ALA A 75 9.66 0.67 -10.08
N GLU A 76 9.19 1.36 -11.13
CA GLU A 76 9.90 2.50 -11.74
C GLU A 76 10.25 3.59 -10.70
N ILE A 77 9.32 3.90 -9.80
CA ILE A 77 9.51 4.94 -8.78
C ILE A 77 10.54 4.49 -7.73
N THR A 78 10.43 3.26 -7.24
CA THR A 78 11.39 2.71 -6.26
C THR A 78 12.78 2.57 -6.87
N ASP A 79 12.89 2.12 -8.12
CA ASP A 79 14.16 2.04 -8.87
C ASP A 79 14.81 3.42 -9.07
N SER A 80 13.99 4.50 -9.13
CA SER A 80 14.50 5.88 -9.17
C SER A 80 15.00 6.40 -7.81
N GLY A 81 14.92 5.58 -6.76
CA GLY A 81 15.37 5.91 -5.40
C GLY A 81 14.33 6.63 -4.54
N ILE A 82 13.08 6.76 -4.97
CA ILE A 82 12.00 7.34 -4.16
C ILE A 82 11.37 6.23 -3.32
N PRO A 83 11.46 6.29 -1.98
CA PRO A 83 10.91 5.23 -1.13
C PRO A 83 9.38 5.23 -1.17
N ILE A 84 8.82 4.03 -1.35
CA ILE A 84 7.39 3.78 -1.22
C ILE A 84 7.15 2.90 0.02
N TYR A 85 6.21 3.32 0.86
CA TYR A 85 5.72 2.59 2.02
C TYR A 85 4.31 2.12 1.75
N PHE A 86 4.06 0.82 1.90
CA PHE A 86 2.75 0.23 1.70
C PHE A 86 2.23 -0.31 3.03
N PHE A 87 1.19 0.31 3.55
CA PHE A 87 0.43 -0.22 4.68
C PHE A 87 -0.62 -1.19 4.15
N THR A 88 -0.75 -2.35 4.76
CA THR A 88 -1.81 -3.28 4.41
C THR A 88 -3.14 -2.79 4.97
N GLY A 89 -4.18 -2.78 4.13
CA GLY A 89 -5.56 -2.61 4.54
C GLY A 89 -6.26 -3.95 4.80
N ASN A 90 -7.57 -3.92 4.93
CA ASN A 90 -8.35 -5.15 5.14
C ASN A 90 -8.61 -5.92 3.83
N HIS A 91 -8.54 -5.27 2.67
CA HIS A 91 -8.70 -5.91 1.37
C HIS A 91 -7.40 -6.51 0.81
N ASP A 92 -6.27 -5.99 1.21
CA ASP A 92 -4.95 -6.44 0.75
C ASP A 92 -4.03 -6.91 1.90
N MET A 93 -4.62 -7.41 2.99
CA MET A 93 -3.89 -7.91 4.17
C MET A 93 -3.02 -9.15 3.90
N TRP A 94 -3.18 -9.83 2.77
CA TRP A 94 -2.40 -11.01 2.39
C TRP A 94 -1.21 -10.68 1.47
N VAL A 95 -0.81 -9.41 1.40
CA VAL A 95 0.48 -9.00 0.84
C VAL A 95 1.59 -9.61 1.71
N ARG A 96 2.56 -10.26 1.06
CA ARG A 96 3.71 -10.90 1.71
C ARG A 96 5.02 -10.26 1.27
N ASP A 97 5.73 -10.94 0.38
CA ASP A 97 7.08 -10.57 -0.02
C ASP A 97 7.18 -10.02 -1.45
N TYR A 98 6.16 -10.22 -2.29
CA TYR A 98 6.17 -9.74 -3.67
C TYR A 98 6.44 -8.23 -3.77
N PHE A 99 5.76 -7.42 -2.98
CA PHE A 99 5.96 -5.97 -2.97
C PHE A 99 7.38 -5.58 -2.56
N GLN A 100 7.96 -6.32 -1.62
CA GLN A 100 9.30 -6.04 -1.15
C GLN A 100 10.37 -6.54 -2.12
N LEU A 101 10.23 -7.77 -2.63
CA LEU A 101 11.23 -8.41 -3.47
C LEU A 101 11.20 -7.92 -4.92
N GLU A 102 9.99 -7.76 -5.48
CA GLU A 102 9.83 -7.42 -6.90
C GLU A 102 9.67 -5.92 -7.15
N LEU A 103 9.12 -5.18 -6.17
CA LEU A 103 8.80 -3.76 -6.36
C LEU A 103 9.65 -2.82 -5.49
N GLY A 104 10.52 -3.34 -4.61
CA GLY A 104 11.34 -2.52 -3.72
C GLY A 104 10.55 -1.71 -2.68
N VAL A 105 9.29 -2.08 -2.42
CA VAL A 105 8.38 -1.36 -1.52
C VAL A 105 8.54 -1.84 -0.08
N LYS A 106 8.53 -0.93 0.88
CA LYS A 106 8.53 -1.28 2.29
C LYS A 106 7.11 -1.55 2.78
N VAL A 107 6.79 -2.82 3.00
CA VAL A 107 5.48 -3.26 3.52
C VAL A 107 5.40 -3.08 5.03
N ILE A 108 4.30 -2.53 5.52
CA ILE A 108 4.01 -2.26 6.93
C ILE A 108 2.61 -2.79 7.24
N THR A 109 2.51 -3.70 8.18
CA THR A 109 1.24 -4.40 8.51
C THR A 109 0.48 -3.78 9.68
N GLU A 110 1.14 -2.92 10.44
CA GLU A 110 0.55 -2.28 11.63
C GLU A 110 0.76 -0.76 11.59
N PRO A 111 -0.17 0.03 12.13
CA PRO A 111 0.02 1.48 12.24
C PRO A 111 1.30 1.81 13.00
N GLN A 112 2.03 2.82 12.56
CA GLN A 112 3.29 3.23 13.16
C GLN A 112 3.34 4.74 13.41
N GLN A 113 4.13 5.12 14.41
CA GLN A 113 4.44 6.51 14.66
C GLN A 113 5.69 6.93 13.89
N PHE A 114 5.59 8.04 13.18
CA PHE A 114 6.69 8.66 12.44
C PHE A 114 6.97 10.06 12.96
N GLU A 115 8.23 10.38 13.07
CA GLU A 115 8.67 11.75 13.29
C GLU A 115 9.12 12.35 11.96
N ILE A 116 8.43 13.41 11.49
CA ILE A 116 8.67 14.07 10.21
C ILE A 116 8.79 15.57 10.48
N ASN A 117 9.97 16.14 10.18
CA ASN A 117 10.25 17.55 10.43
C ASN A 117 9.86 17.98 11.87
N GLU A 118 10.29 17.21 12.87
CA GLU A 118 10.04 17.46 14.30
C GLU A 118 8.56 17.36 14.73
N LYS A 119 7.69 16.88 13.82
CA LYS A 119 6.27 16.62 14.11
C LYS A 119 6.01 15.13 14.14
N SER A 120 5.20 14.70 15.10
CA SER A 120 4.79 13.30 15.24
C SER A 120 3.53 13.02 14.42
N PHE A 121 3.56 11.93 13.65
CA PHE A 121 2.45 11.44 12.83
C PHE A 121 2.19 9.99 13.19
N PHE A 122 0.92 9.65 13.43
CA PHE A 122 0.47 8.27 13.54
C PHE A 122 -0.15 7.87 12.20
N ILE A 123 0.47 6.93 11.51
CA ILE A 123 0.15 6.58 10.12
C ILE A 123 -0.24 5.10 10.04
N GLY A 124 -1.35 4.81 9.40
CA GLY A 124 -1.87 3.47 9.16
C GLY A 124 -3.14 3.53 8.33
N HIS A 125 -3.68 2.37 7.96
CA HIS A 125 -4.94 2.30 7.19
C HIS A 125 -6.15 2.71 8.05
N GLY A 126 -6.16 2.34 9.32
CA GLY A 126 -7.25 2.72 10.24
C GLY A 126 -8.25 1.60 10.53
N ASP A 127 -8.17 0.48 9.83
CA ASP A 127 -8.97 -0.70 10.13
C ASP A 127 -8.67 -1.24 11.54
N GLY A 128 -9.71 -1.60 12.27
CA GLY A 128 -9.57 -2.12 13.63
C GLY A 128 -9.21 -1.08 14.70
N LEU A 129 -9.25 0.22 14.42
CA LEU A 129 -9.01 1.27 15.43
C LEU A 129 -10.29 1.71 16.15
N GLY A 130 -11.47 1.29 15.67
CA GLY A 130 -12.77 1.65 16.23
C GLY A 130 -13.09 0.95 17.57
N PRO A 131 -13.95 1.58 18.41
CA PRO A 131 -14.42 1.01 19.68
C PRO A 131 -15.38 -0.15 19.43
N GLY A 132 -15.29 -1.10 18.81
CA GLY A 132 -16.16 -2.26 18.47
C GLY A 132 -15.48 -3.29 17.61
N ASP A 133 -14.27 -3.00 17.18
CA ASP A 133 -13.50 -3.81 16.23
C ASP A 133 -12.81 -5.04 16.87
N THR A 134 -13.20 -5.43 18.08
CA THR A 134 -12.59 -6.54 18.82
C THR A 134 -12.69 -7.86 18.04
N SER A 135 -13.86 -8.13 17.47
CA SER A 135 -14.09 -9.33 16.66
C SER A 135 -13.28 -9.32 15.37
N TYR A 136 -13.16 -8.16 14.73
CA TYR A 136 -12.32 -7.96 13.54
C TYR A 136 -10.84 -8.20 13.86
N LYS A 137 -10.34 -7.61 14.95
CA LYS A 137 -8.95 -7.81 15.42
C LYS A 137 -8.63 -9.28 15.68
N LEU A 138 -9.57 -10.00 16.31
CA LEU A 138 -9.40 -11.42 16.58
C LEU A 138 -9.36 -12.22 15.28
N MET A 139 -10.28 -11.93 14.35
CA MET A 139 -10.34 -12.56 13.03
C MET A 139 -9.05 -12.27 12.23
N LYS A 140 -8.61 -11.00 12.16
CA LYS A 140 -7.38 -10.59 11.48
C LYS A 140 -6.18 -11.35 12.03
N LYS A 141 -6.03 -11.41 13.37
CA LYS A 141 -4.96 -12.15 14.03
C LYS A 141 -5.02 -13.66 13.74
N PHE A 142 -6.22 -14.25 13.70
CA PHE A 142 -6.39 -15.66 13.39
C PHE A 142 -6.00 -15.97 11.94
N ILE A 143 -6.43 -15.16 10.99
CA ILE A 143 -6.16 -15.34 9.55
C ILE A 143 -4.68 -15.09 9.25
N THR A 144 -4.12 -14.00 9.72
CA THR A 144 -2.71 -13.63 9.44
C THR A 144 -1.71 -14.44 10.27
N GLY A 145 -2.11 -14.93 11.44
CA GLY A 145 -1.28 -15.75 12.33
C GLY A 145 -1.30 -17.26 12.04
N ASN A 146 -2.26 -17.74 11.26
CA ASN A 146 -2.45 -19.16 11.05
C ASN A 146 -1.51 -19.71 9.98
N ARG A 147 -0.76 -20.75 10.36
CA ARG A 147 0.22 -21.44 9.51
C ARG A 147 -0.37 -22.06 8.23
N PHE A 148 -1.70 -22.24 8.15
CA PHE A 148 -2.42 -22.72 6.97
C PHE A 148 -2.54 -21.64 5.87
N PHE A 149 -2.40 -20.36 6.23
CA PHE A 149 -2.44 -19.24 5.30
C PHE A 149 -1.03 -18.63 5.06
N LYS A 150 -0.01 -19.24 5.61
CA LYS A 150 1.40 -18.99 5.35
C LYS A 150 1.93 -20.09 4.44
#